data_0f0d33055ee9cfc8f62a935b1d3bc12c
#
_entry.id   0f0d33055ee9cfc8f62a935b1d3bc12c
#
_cell.length_a   1.000
_cell.length_b   1.000
_cell.length_c   1.000
_cell.angle_alpha   90.00
_cell.angle_beta   90.00
_cell.angle_gamma   90.00
#
_symmetry.space_group_name_H-M   'P 1'
#
loop_
_entity.id
_entity.type
_entity.pdbx_description
1 polymer ?
#
loop_
_entity_poly.entity_id
_entity_poly.type
_entity_poly.pdbx_seq_one_letter_code
_entity_poly.pdbx_strand_id
1 'polypeptide(L)'
;LDAHCSITFMNFCKIYADLLPPETLEELRQVNGAVEQLDYLYQACERAGQKMYLFIDEYDHFTNAILSDAESLHRYTDETHGEGYLRAFFNKVKAGTYSSIERCFITGVSPVTMDDLTSGFNIGTNYSLTPQFNQMMGFTEEEVREMLTYYSTNSPFRHTVDELMEIMKPWYDNYCFAQDCYGETTMYNSNMVLYFVKNYIDNGKAPREMIEDNIRIDYEKLRMLIRKDKEFAHDASVIQTLVSQGYITGELKKGFPAVNITSPDNFI
;
A
#
# COMPACT_ATOMS: atom_id res chain seq x y z
N LEU A 1 4.83 -6.89 -14.86
CA LEU A 1 5.01 -5.45 -14.66
C LEU A 1 5.09 -4.71 -15.99
N ASP A 2 6.01 -5.06 -16.87
CA ASP A 2 6.25 -4.39 -18.16
C ASP A 2 4.96 -4.23 -19.00
N ALA A 3 4.25 -5.34 -19.27
CA ALA A 3 3.00 -5.31 -20.03
C ALA A 3 1.91 -4.43 -19.36
N HIS A 4 1.82 -4.43 -18.03
CA HIS A 4 0.87 -3.61 -17.30
C HIS A 4 1.20 -2.11 -17.44
N CYS A 5 2.46 -1.74 -17.26
CA CYS A 5 2.92 -0.37 -17.46
C CYS A 5 2.65 0.10 -18.90
N SER A 6 2.98 -0.73 -19.92
CA SER A 6 2.70 -0.41 -21.33
C SER A 6 1.23 -0.12 -21.60
N ILE A 7 0.32 -0.92 -21.05
CA ILE A 7 -1.13 -0.69 -21.19
C ILE A 7 -1.53 0.63 -20.51
N THR A 8 -1.01 0.90 -19.32
CA THR A 8 -1.28 2.15 -18.59
C THR A 8 -0.80 3.36 -19.37
N PHE A 9 0.39 3.31 -19.96
CA PHE A 9 0.95 4.40 -20.77
C PHE A 9 0.14 4.65 -22.05
N MET A 10 -0.30 3.59 -22.72
CA MET A 10 -1.19 3.73 -23.87
C MET A 10 -2.55 4.34 -23.49
N ASN A 11 -3.10 3.96 -22.34
CA ASN A 11 -4.35 4.55 -21.85
C ASN A 11 -4.17 6.03 -21.48
N PHE A 12 -3.05 6.39 -20.85
CA PHE A 12 -2.69 7.78 -20.58
C PHE A 12 -2.69 8.60 -21.87
N CYS A 13 -2.03 8.13 -22.93
CA CYS A 13 -2.02 8.83 -24.23
C CYS A 13 -3.42 9.00 -24.83
N LYS A 14 -4.32 8.01 -24.66
CA LYS A 14 -5.71 8.13 -25.16
C LYS A 14 -6.52 9.15 -24.37
N ILE A 15 -6.39 9.14 -23.04
CA ILE A 15 -7.12 10.04 -22.16
C ILE A 15 -6.70 11.49 -22.36
N TYR A 16 -5.41 11.72 -22.56
CA TYR A 16 -4.83 13.06 -22.70
C TYR A 16 -4.41 13.39 -24.14
N ALA A 17 -5.07 12.78 -25.14
CA ALA A 17 -4.72 12.96 -26.54
C ALA A 17 -4.75 14.43 -27.00
N ASP A 18 -5.66 15.24 -26.45
CA ASP A 18 -5.77 16.66 -26.78
C ASP A 18 -4.63 17.52 -26.18
N LEU A 19 -3.90 17.00 -25.21
CA LEU A 19 -2.79 17.68 -24.51
C LEU A 19 -1.41 17.23 -24.98
N LEU A 20 -1.32 16.17 -25.76
CA LEU A 20 -0.08 15.58 -26.24
C LEU A 20 0.05 15.75 -27.75
N PRO A 21 1.27 15.66 -28.32
CA PRO A 21 1.44 15.64 -29.77
C PRO A 21 0.59 14.53 -30.41
N PRO A 22 -0.07 14.80 -31.59
CA PRO A 22 -1.02 13.85 -32.17
C PRO A 22 -0.44 12.47 -32.51
N GLU A 23 0.85 12.41 -32.82
CA GLU A 23 1.57 11.17 -33.13
C GLU A 23 1.96 10.33 -31.88
N THR A 24 1.82 10.87 -30.69
CA THR A 24 2.35 10.25 -29.44
C THR A 24 1.91 8.80 -29.24
N LEU A 25 0.63 8.51 -29.47
CA LEU A 25 0.11 7.14 -29.26
C LEU A 25 0.67 6.14 -30.29
N GLU A 26 0.78 6.55 -31.55
CA GLU A 26 1.30 5.68 -32.61
C GLU A 26 2.80 5.44 -32.46
N GLU A 27 3.56 6.47 -32.11
CA GLU A 27 5.00 6.33 -31.84
C GLU A 27 5.24 5.50 -30.57
N LEU A 28 4.48 5.69 -29.50
CA LEU A 28 4.59 4.90 -28.27
C LEU A 28 4.40 3.39 -28.53
N ARG A 29 3.49 3.01 -29.42
CA ARG A 29 3.27 1.60 -29.79
C ARG A 29 4.48 0.94 -30.46
N GLN A 30 5.36 1.72 -31.05
CA GLN A 30 6.58 1.23 -31.71
C GLN A 30 7.75 1.12 -30.72
N VAL A 31 7.62 1.70 -29.53
CA VAL A 31 8.65 1.62 -28.48
C VAL A 31 8.49 0.31 -27.71
N ASN A 32 9.54 -0.48 -27.65
CA ASN A 32 9.56 -1.74 -26.92
C ASN A 32 9.99 -1.52 -25.47
N GLY A 33 9.23 -2.11 -24.53
CA GLY A 33 9.53 -2.06 -23.10
C GLY A 33 8.97 -0.80 -22.40
N ALA A 34 8.47 -1.00 -21.20
CA ALA A 34 7.82 0.08 -20.45
C ALA A 34 8.81 1.16 -19.96
N VAL A 35 10.06 0.80 -19.76
CA VAL A 35 11.10 1.77 -19.33
C VAL A 35 11.36 2.79 -20.45
N GLU A 36 11.49 2.31 -21.69
CA GLU A 36 11.68 3.11 -22.89
C GLU A 36 10.42 3.91 -23.25
N GLN A 37 9.24 3.28 -23.07
CA GLN A 37 7.95 3.96 -23.26
C GLN A 37 7.78 5.12 -22.27
N LEU A 38 8.18 4.95 -21.02
CA LEU A 38 8.14 6.03 -20.02
C LEU A 38 9.07 7.19 -20.42
N ASP A 39 10.26 6.89 -20.92
CA ASP A 39 11.18 7.90 -21.42
C ASP A 39 10.59 8.68 -22.60
N TYR A 40 9.97 7.96 -23.53
CA TYR A 40 9.28 8.57 -24.66
C TYR A 40 8.15 9.52 -24.19
N LEU A 41 7.36 9.09 -23.19
CA LEU A 41 6.31 9.94 -22.61
C LEU A 41 6.86 11.22 -21.98
N TYR A 42 8.01 11.18 -21.34
CA TYR A 42 8.66 12.39 -20.83
C TYR A 42 8.95 13.38 -21.96
N GLN A 43 9.50 12.89 -23.06
CA GLN A 43 9.79 13.72 -24.23
C GLN A 43 8.51 14.27 -24.88
N ALA A 44 7.44 13.46 -24.95
CA ALA A 44 6.15 13.91 -25.48
C ALA A 44 5.53 15.00 -24.61
N CYS A 45 5.58 14.85 -23.28
CA CYS A 45 5.12 15.87 -22.33
C CYS A 45 5.95 17.16 -22.44
N GLU A 46 7.27 17.06 -22.55
CA GLU A 46 8.14 18.23 -22.74
C GLU A 46 7.81 18.98 -24.04
N ARG A 47 7.65 18.27 -25.16
CA ARG A 47 7.24 18.85 -26.45
C ARG A 47 5.90 19.59 -26.35
N ALA A 48 4.98 19.05 -25.54
CA ALA A 48 3.65 19.63 -25.31
C ALA A 48 3.63 20.73 -24.23
N GLY A 49 4.75 20.98 -23.54
CA GLY A 49 4.79 21.90 -22.40
C GLY A 49 3.95 21.41 -21.21
N GLN A 50 3.71 20.11 -21.11
CA GLN A 50 2.90 19.49 -20.07
C GLN A 50 3.78 18.83 -18.98
N LYS A 51 3.21 18.72 -17.80
CA LYS A 51 3.78 17.94 -16.68
C LYS A 51 2.81 16.84 -16.30
N MET A 52 3.34 15.74 -15.74
CA MET A 52 2.53 14.62 -15.27
C MET A 52 2.67 14.40 -13.78
N TYR A 53 1.65 13.83 -13.16
CA TYR A 53 1.70 13.24 -11.85
C TYR A 53 1.82 11.73 -11.98
N LEU A 54 2.75 11.13 -11.25
CA LEU A 54 2.99 9.69 -11.25
C LEU A 54 2.53 9.10 -9.92
N PHE A 55 1.65 8.10 -9.98
CA PHE A 55 1.21 7.34 -8.83
C PHE A 55 1.69 5.89 -8.97
N ILE A 56 2.43 5.40 -7.98
CA ILE A 56 2.91 4.02 -7.91
C ILE A 56 2.32 3.41 -6.64
N ASP A 57 1.38 2.48 -6.83
CA ASP A 57 0.78 1.75 -5.73
C ASP A 57 1.44 0.37 -5.58
N GLU A 58 1.48 -0.14 -4.34
CA GLU A 58 2.08 -1.43 -4.01
C GLU A 58 3.53 -1.58 -4.54
N TYR A 59 4.37 -0.54 -4.37
CA TYR A 59 5.76 -0.58 -4.84
C TYR A 59 6.56 -1.77 -4.28
N ASP A 60 6.10 -2.29 -3.15
CA ASP A 60 6.68 -3.40 -2.39
C ASP A 60 6.00 -4.76 -2.65
N HIS A 61 5.15 -4.88 -3.66
CA HIS A 61 4.41 -6.11 -3.97
C HIS A 61 5.31 -7.36 -4.07
N PHE A 62 6.56 -7.19 -4.51
CA PHE A 62 7.56 -8.27 -4.58
C PHE A 62 7.97 -8.81 -3.20
N THR A 63 7.81 -8.04 -2.11
CA THR A 63 8.16 -8.49 -0.74
C THR A 63 7.40 -9.74 -0.32
N ASN A 64 6.15 -9.86 -0.75
CA ASN A 64 5.35 -11.06 -0.51
C ASN A 64 5.96 -12.30 -1.19
N ALA A 65 6.55 -12.13 -2.37
CA ALA A 65 7.25 -13.21 -3.06
C ALA A 65 8.55 -13.60 -2.33
N ILE A 66 9.32 -12.61 -1.86
CA ILE A 66 10.55 -12.86 -1.07
C ILE A 66 10.24 -13.64 0.20
N LEU A 67 9.14 -13.28 0.87
CA LEU A 67 8.71 -13.94 2.10
C LEU A 67 8.26 -15.39 1.86
N SER A 68 7.90 -15.77 0.63
CA SER A 68 7.37 -17.09 0.33
C SER A 68 8.47 -18.15 0.15
N ASP A 69 9.65 -17.80 -0.40
CA ASP A 69 10.76 -18.74 -0.62
C ASP A 69 12.12 -18.06 -0.85
N ALA A 70 13.21 -18.81 -0.61
CA ALA A 70 14.57 -18.32 -0.78
C ALA A 70 14.96 -18.08 -2.25
N GLU A 71 14.35 -18.76 -3.21
CA GLU A 71 14.61 -18.57 -4.64
C GLU A 71 14.06 -17.21 -5.11
N SER A 72 12.96 -16.79 -4.54
CA SER A 72 12.38 -15.46 -4.77
C SER A 72 13.29 -14.32 -4.28
N LEU A 73 14.07 -14.54 -3.22
CA LEU A 73 15.06 -13.57 -2.78
C LEU A 73 16.19 -13.39 -3.81
N HIS A 74 16.66 -14.46 -4.43
CA HIS A 74 17.66 -14.38 -5.52
C HIS A 74 17.09 -13.60 -6.72
N ARG A 75 15.89 -13.93 -7.16
CA ARG A 75 15.23 -13.19 -8.26
C ARG A 75 15.05 -11.71 -7.92
N TYR A 76 14.67 -11.40 -6.69
CA TYR A 76 14.58 -10.01 -6.25
C TYR A 76 15.93 -9.30 -6.36
N THR A 77 17.01 -9.93 -5.90
CA THR A 77 18.35 -9.36 -5.99
C THR A 77 18.75 -9.11 -7.45
N ASP A 78 18.44 -10.05 -8.35
CA ASP A 78 18.71 -9.89 -9.78
C ASP A 78 17.92 -8.72 -10.41
N GLU A 79 16.66 -8.53 -10.01
CA GLU A 79 15.78 -7.47 -10.52
C GLU A 79 16.08 -6.07 -9.95
N THR A 80 16.67 -6.01 -8.76
CA THR A 80 16.94 -4.74 -8.06
C THR A 80 18.40 -4.30 -8.10
N HIS A 81 19.31 -5.22 -8.40
CA HIS A 81 20.75 -4.96 -8.48
C HIS A 81 21.26 -5.05 -9.93
N GLY A 82 22.40 -4.48 -10.19
CA GLY A 82 23.01 -4.48 -11.52
C GLY A 82 22.15 -3.76 -12.57
N GLU A 83 21.75 -4.49 -13.62
CA GLU A 83 20.92 -4.02 -14.73
C GLU A 83 19.45 -4.48 -14.61
N GLY A 84 18.98 -4.87 -13.40
CA GLY A 84 17.64 -5.38 -13.17
C GLY A 84 16.54 -4.39 -13.60
N TYR A 85 15.41 -4.94 -14.04
CA TYR A 85 14.29 -4.17 -14.60
C TYR A 85 13.72 -3.15 -13.61
N LEU A 86 13.50 -3.53 -12.34
CA LEU A 86 12.95 -2.63 -11.32
C LEU A 86 13.88 -1.44 -11.10
N ARG A 87 15.19 -1.70 -11.05
CA ARG A 87 16.20 -0.65 -10.92
C ARG A 87 16.17 0.30 -12.11
N ALA A 88 16.10 -0.22 -13.33
CA ALA A 88 16.02 0.59 -14.54
C ALA A 88 14.76 1.46 -14.53
N PHE A 89 13.61 0.90 -14.16
CA PHE A 89 12.34 1.60 -14.06
C PHE A 89 12.41 2.76 -13.05
N PHE A 90 12.83 2.50 -11.80
CA PHE A 90 12.90 3.56 -10.78
C PHE A 90 13.97 4.61 -11.07
N ASN A 91 15.08 4.24 -11.70
CA ASN A 91 16.05 5.21 -12.19
C ASN A 91 15.44 6.13 -13.26
N LYS A 92 14.59 5.60 -14.13
CA LYS A 92 13.85 6.39 -15.12
C LYS A 92 12.82 7.29 -14.44
N VAL A 93 12.10 6.82 -13.42
CA VAL A 93 11.22 7.66 -12.60
C VAL A 93 12.00 8.80 -11.95
N LYS A 94 13.15 8.52 -11.35
CA LYS A 94 14.02 9.56 -10.79
C LYS A 94 14.43 10.59 -11.84
N ALA A 95 14.85 10.15 -13.01
CA ALA A 95 15.24 11.07 -14.10
C ALA A 95 14.04 11.96 -14.50
N GLY A 96 12.83 11.39 -14.58
CA GLY A 96 11.60 12.11 -14.91
C GLY A 96 11.24 13.23 -13.95
N THR A 97 11.64 13.16 -12.67
CA THR A 97 11.38 14.23 -11.69
C THR A 97 12.19 15.50 -11.95
N TYR A 98 13.24 15.44 -12.75
CA TYR A 98 13.98 16.61 -13.19
C TYR A 98 13.41 17.24 -14.48
N SER A 99 12.48 16.56 -15.15
CA SER A 99 11.92 17.00 -16.43
C SER A 99 10.39 17.05 -16.40
N SER A 100 9.73 15.94 -16.66
CA SER A 100 8.30 15.85 -16.98
C SER A 100 7.41 15.44 -15.80
N ILE A 101 7.96 14.85 -14.73
CA ILE A 101 7.18 14.51 -13.54
C ILE A 101 7.15 15.71 -12.58
N GLU A 102 5.99 16.30 -12.37
CA GLU A 102 5.76 17.38 -11.41
C GLU A 102 5.66 16.85 -9.98
N ARG A 103 4.94 15.74 -9.79
CA ARG A 103 4.76 15.07 -8.50
C ARG A 103 4.81 13.56 -8.68
N CYS A 104 5.42 12.88 -7.73
CA CYS A 104 5.39 11.43 -7.62
C CYS A 104 4.84 11.03 -6.25
N PHE A 105 3.83 10.15 -6.23
CA PHE A 105 3.26 9.61 -5.01
C PHE A 105 3.40 8.08 -5.04
N ILE A 106 4.01 7.52 -4.00
CA ILE A 106 4.34 6.10 -3.92
C ILE A 106 3.72 5.54 -2.65
N THR A 107 2.99 4.42 -2.78
CA THR A 107 2.38 3.71 -1.66
C THR A 107 2.85 2.26 -1.62
N GLY A 108 2.82 1.66 -0.43
CA GLY A 108 3.15 0.27 -0.19
C GLY A 108 2.73 -0.15 1.22
N VAL A 109 2.81 -1.43 1.50
CA VAL A 109 2.45 -2.03 2.79
C VAL A 109 3.68 -2.25 3.66
N SER A 110 4.76 -2.73 3.08
CA SER A 110 6.00 -3.03 3.80
C SER A 110 6.96 -1.84 3.77
N PRO A 111 7.59 -1.47 4.89
CA PRO A 111 8.53 -0.35 4.96
C PRO A 111 9.90 -0.71 4.38
N VAL A 112 9.93 -1.36 3.21
CA VAL A 112 11.16 -1.65 2.48
C VAL A 112 11.71 -0.36 1.89
N THR A 113 13.00 -0.12 2.07
CA THR A 113 13.61 1.12 1.59
C THR A 113 13.72 1.12 0.07
N MET A 114 13.37 2.25 -0.53
CA MET A 114 13.54 2.46 -1.98
C MET A 114 15.01 2.47 -2.40
N ASP A 115 15.94 2.71 -1.47
CA ASP A 115 17.38 2.66 -1.74
C ASP A 115 17.86 1.27 -2.18
N ASP A 116 17.16 0.21 -1.77
CA ASP A 116 17.44 -1.14 -2.25
C ASP A 116 16.99 -1.37 -3.69
N LEU A 117 15.86 -0.75 -4.07
CA LEU A 117 15.33 -0.85 -5.44
C LEU A 117 16.21 -0.09 -6.43
N THR A 118 16.83 0.99 -5.95
CA THR A 118 17.73 1.79 -6.78
C THR A 118 18.79 2.42 -5.90
N SER A 119 20.07 2.20 -6.14
CA SER A 119 21.10 2.93 -5.39
C SER A 119 20.87 4.43 -5.54
N GLY A 120 20.40 5.07 -4.46
CA GLY A 120 20.21 6.51 -4.40
C GLY A 120 18.86 7.03 -4.91
N PHE A 121 17.74 6.30 -4.74
CA PHE A 121 16.39 6.85 -4.92
C PHE A 121 16.03 7.77 -3.74
N ASN A 122 16.65 8.90 -3.68
CA ASN A 122 16.55 9.89 -2.60
C ASN A 122 15.69 11.11 -2.97
N ILE A 123 14.73 10.93 -3.86
CA ILE A 123 13.84 12.00 -4.36
C ILE A 123 12.56 12.15 -3.55
N GLY A 124 12.22 11.16 -2.75
CA GLY A 124 10.98 11.13 -1.96
C GLY A 124 11.21 11.46 -0.48
N THR A 125 10.17 12.02 0.14
CA THR A 125 10.08 12.13 1.60
C THR A 125 9.14 11.04 2.10
N ASN A 126 9.58 10.26 3.09
CA ASN A 126 8.75 9.25 3.72
C ASN A 126 7.84 9.90 4.77
N TYR A 127 6.54 9.88 4.50
CA TYR A 127 5.50 10.43 5.37
C TYR A 127 4.73 9.37 6.17
N SER A 128 5.09 8.09 6.07
CA SER A 128 4.31 6.96 6.60
C SER A 128 3.99 7.05 8.09
N LEU A 129 4.89 7.64 8.89
CA LEU A 129 4.72 7.73 10.35
C LEU A 129 4.67 9.18 10.84
N THR A 130 4.29 10.12 9.99
CA THR A 130 4.21 11.54 10.37
C THR A 130 2.81 11.91 10.83
N PRO A 131 2.66 12.71 11.89
CA PRO A 131 1.36 13.08 12.45
C PRO A 131 0.41 13.73 11.44
N GLN A 132 0.96 14.52 10.49
CA GLN A 132 0.15 15.19 9.46
C GLN A 132 -0.64 14.23 8.58
N PHE A 133 -0.19 12.97 8.46
CA PHE A 133 -0.80 11.95 7.61
C PHE A 133 -1.45 10.81 8.40
N ASN A 134 -1.57 10.95 9.74
CA ASN A 134 -2.20 9.93 10.58
C ASN A 134 -3.64 9.61 10.17
N GLN A 135 -4.36 10.59 9.64
CA GLN A 135 -5.76 10.46 9.18
C GLN A 135 -5.89 10.28 7.67
N MET A 136 -4.79 10.01 6.96
CA MET A 136 -4.83 9.83 5.50
C MET A 136 -5.49 8.50 5.09
N MET A 137 -5.40 7.47 5.92
CA MET A 137 -5.90 6.13 5.65
C MET A 137 -6.92 5.73 6.72
N GLY A 138 -7.98 5.03 6.31
CA GLY A 138 -9.07 4.68 7.20
C GLY A 138 -10.17 5.75 7.24
N PHE A 139 -11.06 5.63 8.23
CA PHE A 139 -12.10 6.60 8.53
C PHE A 139 -11.94 7.11 9.97
N THR A 140 -12.20 8.38 10.18
CA THR A 140 -12.36 8.96 11.52
C THR A 140 -13.70 8.50 12.15
N GLU A 141 -13.84 8.60 13.45
CA GLU A 141 -15.12 8.31 14.13
C GLU A 141 -16.26 9.19 13.57
N GLU A 142 -15.97 10.45 13.26
CA GLU A 142 -16.94 11.40 12.71
C GLU A 142 -17.41 10.97 11.32
N GLU A 143 -16.51 10.60 10.43
CA GLU A 143 -16.85 10.10 9.07
C GLU A 143 -17.70 8.82 9.13
N VAL A 144 -17.39 7.90 10.05
CA VAL A 144 -18.21 6.68 10.24
C VAL A 144 -19.61 7.05 10.74
N ARG A 145 -19.74 7.99 11.67
CA ARG A 145 -21.02 8.49 12.18
C ARG A 145 -21.86 9.18 11.08
N GLU A 146 -21.22 10.00 10.26
CA GLU A 146 -21.89 10.64 9.11
C GLU A 146 -22.40 9.58 8.12
N MET A 147 -21.57 8.60 7.80
CA MET A 147 -21.95 7.48 6.91
C MET A 147 -23.15 6.70 7.46
N LEU A 148 -23.12 6.31 8.73
CA LEU A 148 -24.24 5.59 9.37
C LEU A 148 -25.52 6.45 9.42
N THR A 149 -25.38 7.75 9.70
CA THR A 149 -26.50 8.70 9.70
C THR A 149 -27.14 8.80 8.32
N TYR A 150 -26.34 8.93 7.27
CA TYR A 150 -26.82 8.95 5.89
C TYR A 150 -27.62 7.71 5.53
N TYR A 151 -27.10 6.53 5.82
CA TYR A 151 -27.79 5.28 5.48
C TYR A 151 -29.01 5.02 6.35
N SER A 152 -28.98 5.39 7.65
CA SER A 152 -30.15 5.27 8.54
C SER A 152 -31.33 6.15 8.13
N THR A 153 -31.05 7.30 7.51
CA THR A 153 -32.09 8.20 6.98
C THR A 153 -32.76 7.61 5.74
N ASN A 154 -32.01 6.88 4.92
CA ASN A 154 -32.49 6.29 3.66
C ASN A 154 -33.02 4.85 3.78
N SER A 155 -32.74 4.17 4.90
CA SER A 155 -33.18 2.82 5.20
C SER A 155 -33.42 2.68 6.70
N PRO A 156 -34.55 2.12 7.15
CA PRO A 156 -34.86 2.05 8.59
C PRO A 156 -33.89 1.08 9.29
N PHE A 157 -32.92 1.64 10.00
CA PHE A 157 -32.04 0.87 10.89
C PHE A 157 -32.78 0.54 12.18
N ARG A 158 -32.52 -0.66 12.74
CA ARG A 158 -33.10 -1.08 14.04
C ARG A 158 -32.37 -0.49 15.22
N HIS A 159 -31.07 -0.20 15.04
CA HIS A 159 -30.20 0.38 16.05
C HIS A 159 -29.94 1.86 15.74
N THR A 160 -29.74 2.62 16.78
CA THR A 160 -29.25 4.00 16.65
C THR A 160 -27.80 4.04 16.15
N VAL A 161 -27.37 5.18 15.64
CA VAL A 161 -25.97 5.38 15.22
C VAL A 161 -25.00 5.08 16.38
N ASP A 162 -25.35 5.52 17.60
CA ASP A 162 -24.51 5.27 18.78
C ASP A 162 -24.37 3.77 19.09
N GLU A 163 -25.46 3.02 19.07
CA GLU A 163 -25.43 1.57 19.26
C GLU A 163 -24.58 0.86 18.19
N LEU A 164 -24.64 1.31 16.93
CA LEU A 164 -23.82 0.75 15.86
C LEU A 164 -22.33 1.09 16.05
N MET A 165 -22.02 2.31 16.49
CA MET A 165 -20.64 2.71 16.83
C MET A 165 -20.08 1.84 17.96
N GLU A 166 -20.84 1.59 19.02
CA GLU A 166 -20.43 0.72 20.12
C GLU A 166 -20.16 -0.73 19.66
N ILE A 167 -20.94 -1.24 18.71
CA ILE A 167 -20.72 -2.57 18.13
C ILE A 167 -19.44 -2.61 17.29
N MET A 168 -19.18 -1.57 16.51
CA MET A 168 -18.07 -1.52 15.56
C MET A 168 -16.72 -1.20 16.22
N LYS A 169 -16.73 -0.33 17.23
CA LYS A 169 -15.52 0.24 17.84
C LYS A 169 -14.49 -0.81 18.27
N PRO A 170 -14.83 -1.87 19.03
CA PRO A 170 -13.86 -2.86 19.48
C PRO A 170 -13.24 -3.70 18.36
N TRP A 171 -13.83 -3.68 17.18
CA TRP A 171 -13.40 -4.48 16.02
C TRP A 171 -12.61 -3.67 15.00
N TYR A 172 -12.96 -2.40 14.81
CA TYR A 172 -12.52 -1.62 13.65
C TYR A 172 -11.76 -0.35 13.99
N ASP A 173 -11.88 0.18 15.21
CA ASP A 173 -11.25 1.41 15.67
C ASP A 173 -10.00 1.10 16.50
N ASN A 174 -8.88 0.79 15.84
CA ASN A 174 -7.64 0.49 16.53
C ASN A 174 -6.39 0.85 15.72
N TYR A 175 -6.52 1.62 14.66
CA TYR A 175 -5.38 2.00 13.83
C TYR A 175 -4.85 3.38 14.22
N CYS A 176 -3.54 3.47 14.41
CA CYS A 176 -2.82 4.72 14.59
C CYS A 176 -1.52 4.63 13.82
N PHE A 177 -1.32 5.53 12.86
CA PHE A 177 -0.19 5.47 11.94
C PHE A 177 1.00 6.32 12.40
N ALA A 178 0.80 7.23 13.34
CA ALA A 178 1.86 8.06 13.90
C ALA A 178 1.96 7.89 15.40
N GLN A 179 3.16 7.63 15.92
CA GLN A 179 3.39 7.41 17.33
C GLN A 179 2.92 8.59 18.19
N ASP A 180 3.12 9.82 17.72
CA ASP A 180 2.73 11.04 18.43
C ASP A 180 1.21 11.20 18.55
N CYS A 181 0.42 10.48 17.73
CA CYS A 181 -1.04 10.48 17.76
C CYS A 181 -1.63 9.33 18.57
N TYR A 182 -0.79 8.45 19.12
CA TYR A 182 -1.25 7.29 19.87
C TYR A 182 -2.00 7.70 21.14
N GLY A 183 -3.22 7.14 21.28
CA GLY A 183 -4.11 7.47 22.40
C GLY A 183 -4.95 8.75 22.23
N GLU A 184 -4.68 9.54 21.19
CA GLU A 184 -5.44 10.77 20.92
C GLU A 184 -6.37 10.62 19.71
N THR A 185 -5.86 10.03 18.63
CA THR A 185 -6.59 9.89 17.37
C THR A 185 -6.40 8.50 16.80
N THR A 186 -7.47 7.73 16.79
CA THR A 186 -7.54 6.41 16.17
C THR A 186 -8.37 6.46 14.89
N MET A 187 -8.12 5.49 14.01
CA MET A 187 -8.78 5.37 12.72
C MET A 187 -9.49 4.03 12.61
N TYR A 188 -10.69 4.05 12.03
CA TYR A 188 -11.43 2.85 11.68
C TYR A 188 -10.91 2.24 10.37
N ASN A 189 -10.80 0.93 10.31
CA ASN A 189 -10.49 0.22 9.08
C ASN A 189 -11.61 0.42 8.05
N SER A 190 -11.30 1.08 6.94
CA SER A 190 -12.30 1.45 5.93
C SER A 190 -13.01 0.24 5.31
N ASN A 191 -12.28 -0.83 4.98
CA ASN A 191 -12.88 -2.04 4.40
C ASN A 191 -13.84 -2.70 5.37
N MET A 192 -13.48 -2.77 6.65
CA MET A 192 -14.34 -3.37 7.68
C MET A 192 -15.60 -2.55 7.94
N VAL A 193 -15.46 -1.21 7.96
CA VAL A 193 -16.63 -0.32 8.08
C VAL A 193 -17.57 -0.52 6.90
N LEU A 194 -17.06 -0.52 5.67
CA LEU A 194 -17.88 -0.72 4.47
C LEU A 194 -18.55 -2.11 4.45
N TYR A 195 -17.81 -3.15 4.85
CA TYR A 195 -18.35 -4.49 5.00
C TYR A 195 -19.50 -4.53 6.01
N PHE A 196 -19.33 -3.92 7.18
CA PHE A 196 -20.36 -3.85 8.21
C PHE A 196 -21.61 -3.12 7.70
N VAL A 197 -21.43 -1.91 7.17
CA VAL A 197 -22.52 -1.06 6.67
C VAL A 197 -23.31 -1.78 5.58
N LYS A 198 -22.62 -2.39 4.62
CA LYS A 198 -23.25 -3.18 3.56
C LYS A 198 -24.10 -4.34 4.12
N ASN A 199 -23.51 -5.13 5.02
CA ASN A 199 -24.23 -6.24 5.66
C ASN A 199 -25.44 -5.76 6.47
N TYR A 200 -25.30 -4.63 7.14
CA TYR A 200 -26.38 -4.06 7.93
C TYR A 200 -27.54 -3.57 7.05
N ILE A 201 -27.25 -2.93 5.93
CA ILE A 201 -28.24 -2.51 4.95
C ILE A 201 -28.97 -3.74 4.36
N ASP A 202 -28.22 -4.75 3.95
CA ASP A 202 -28.76 -5.93 3.27
C ASP A 202 -29.61 -6.83 4.20
N ASN A 203 -29.23 -6.94 5.49
CA ASN A 203 -29.80 -7.91 6.42
C ASN A 203 -30.54 -7.31 7.63
N GLY A 204 -30.48 -6.01 7.84
CA GLY A 204 -31.05 -5.29 8.98
C GLY A 204 -30.44 -5.65 10.35
N LYS A 205 -29.23 -6.22 10.35
CA LYS A 205 -28.50 -6.63 11.55
C LYS A 205 -26.99 -6.63 11.29
N ALA A 206 -26.21 -6.51 12.37
CA ALA A 206 -24.75 -6.65 12.31
C ALA A 206 -24.34 -8.02 11.73
N PRO A 207 -23.24 -8.08 10.98
CA PRO A 207 -22.71 -9.35 10.48
C PRO A 207 -22.39 -10.28 11.65
N ARG A 208 -22.65 -11.59 11.46
CA ARG A 208 -22.30 -12.60 12.47
C ARG A 208 -20.79 -12.70 12.67
N GLU A 209 -20.06 -12.66 11.56
CA GLU A 209 -18.61 -12.60 11.54
C GLU A 209 -18.24 -11.13 11.28
N MET A 210 -17.60 -10.50 12.26
CA MET A 210 -17.25 -9.08 12.19
C MET A 210 -16.07 -8.80 11.24
N ILE A 211 -15.33 -9.83 10.85
CA ILE A 211 -14.23 -9.77 9.90
C ILE A 211 -14.65 -10.46 8.60
N GLU A 212 -14.50 -9.76 7.47
CA GLU A 212 -14.80 -10.30 6.15
C GLU A 212 -13.86 -11.46 5.80
N ASP A 213 -14.43 -12.56 5.26
CA ASP A 213 -13.67 -13.77 4.94
C ASP A 213 -12.53 -13.54 3.95
N ASN A 214 -12.68 -12.60 3.01
CA ASN A 214 -11.65 -12.24 2.04
C ASN A 214 -10.42 -11.55 2.66
N ILE A 215 -10.57 -10.95 3.85
CA ILE A 215 -9.48 -10.31 4.60
C ILE A 215 -8.89 -11.31 5.61
N ARG A 216 -9.56 -12.44 5.77
CA ARG A 216 -9.41 -13.38 6.87
C ARG A 216 -8.16 -14.18 6.78
N ILE A 217 -7.12 -14.02 6.27
CA ILE A 217 -5.91 -14.84 6.44
C ILE A 217 -5.32 -15.29 5.11
N ASP A 218 -4.22 -14.71 4.81
CA ASP A 218 -3.20 -15.36 4.03
C ASP A 218 -2.57 -16.48 4.89
N TYR A 219 -3.11 -17.68 4.77
CA TYR A 219 -2.61 -18.86 5.51
C TYR A 219 -1.15 -19.18 5.20
N GLU A 220 -0.66 -18.84 4.02
CA GLU A 220 0.75 -19.03 3.65
C GLU A 220 1.64 -18.08 4.45
N LYS A 221 1.26 -16.80 4.54
CA LYS A 221 1.96 -15.84 5.41
C LYS A 221 1.94 -16.27 6.87
N LEU A 222 0.79 -16.70 7.39
CA LEU A 222 0.68 -17.15 8.77
C LEU A 222 1.59 -18.38 9.03
N ARG A 223 1.61 -19.35 8.13
CA ARG A 223 2.51 -20.51 8.24
C ARG A 223 3.97 -20.10 8.24
N MET A 224 4.33 -19.16 7.36
CA MET A 224 5.69 -18.63 7.30
C MET A 224 6.06 -17.92 8.60
N LEU A 225 5.18 -17.04 9.13
CA LEU A 225 5.39 -16.37 10.41
C LEU A 225 5.60 -17.36 11.55
N ILE A 226 4.78 -18.44 11.62
CA ILE A 226 4.94 -19.50 12.61
C ILE A 226 6.28 -20.24 12.47
N ARG A 227 6.75 -20.49 11.24
CA ARG A 227 8.05 -21.12 11.01
C ARG A 227 9.19 -20.21 11.46
N LYS A 228 9.16 -18.93 11.05
CA LYS A 228 10.16 -17.94 11.41
C LYS A 228 10.20 -17.71 12.94
N ASP A 229 9.05 -17.61 13.57
CA ASP A 229 8.97 -17.48 15.02
C ASP A 229 9.66 -18.66 15.74
N LYS A 230 9.49 -19.88 15.24
CA LYS A 230 10.18 -21.06 15.78
C LYS A 230 11.69 -21.07 15.53
N GLU A 231 12.12 -20.55 14.37
CA GLU A 231 13.55 -20.46 13.99
C GLU A 231 14.27 -19.40 14.85
N PHE A 232 13.61 -18.30 15.19
CA PHE A 232 14.19 -17.13 15.85
C PHE A 232 13.91 -17.05 17.35
N ALA A 233 12.94 -17.82 17.87
CA ALA A 233 12.59 -17.82 19.29
C ALA A 233 13.68 -18.53 20.11
N HIS A 234 14.70 -17.76 20.54
CA HIS A 234 15.67 -18.25 21.52
C HIS A 234 15.15 -18.20 22.96
N ASP A 235 14.42 -17.14 23.31
CA ASP A 235 13.95 -16.90 24.70
C ASP A 235 12.43 -16.79 24.82
N ALA A 236 11.72 -16.23 23.82
CA ALA A 236 10.27 -16.11 23.82
C ALA A 236 9.71 -16.10 22.40
N SER A 237 8.67 -16.89 22.17
CA SER A 237 7.91 -16.87 20.91
C SER A 237 7.03 -15.61 20.86
N VAL A 238 7.15 -14.82 19.79
CA VAL A 238 6.31 -13.65 19.51
C VAL A 238 4.84 -14.08 19.43
N ILE A 239 4.57 -15.20 18.76
CA ILE A 239 3.21 -15.74 18.62
C ILE A 239 2.65 -16.18 19.98
N GLN A 240 3.43 -16.84 20.83
CA GLN A 240 2.99 -17.19 22.18
C GLN A 240 2.71 -15.95 23.02
N THR A 241 3.55 -14.93 22.91
CA THR A 241 3.33 -13.65 23.60
C THR A 241 2.03 -13.01 23.14
N LEU A 242 1.79 -12.93 21.83
CA LEU A 242 0.54 -12.40 21.27
C LEU A 242 -0.69 -13.19 21.76
N VAL A 243 -0.64 -14.52 21.75
CA VAL A 243 -1.75 -15.38 22.20
C VAL A 243 -2.02 -15.24 23.69
N SER A 244 -0.96 -15.10 24.51
CA SER A 244 -1.09 -15.05 25.98
C SER A 244 -1.44 -13.67 26.51
N GLN A 245 -0.93 -12.60 25.87
CA GLN A 245 -1.08 -11.21 26.34
C GLN A 245 -2.11 -10.42 25.51
N GLY A 246 -2.43 -10.88 24.29
CA GLY A 246 -3.32 -10.19 23.37
C GLY A 246 -2.64 -9.07 22.56
N TYR A 247 -1.38 -8.77 22.83
CA TYR A 247 -0.60 -7.76 22.13
C TYR A 247 0.90 -8.07 22.16
N ILE A 248 1.64 -7.43 21.28
CA ILE A 248 3.10 -7.38 21.30
C ILE A 248 3.52 -5.91 21.18
N THR A 249 4.74 -5.62 21.64
CA THR A 249 5.36 -4.30 21.48
C THR A 249 6.60 -4.43 20.62
N GLY A 250 6.82 -3.46 19.75
CA GLY A 250 7.99 -3.39 18.89
C GLY A 250 8.33 -1.95 18.53
N GLU A 251 9.52 -1.73 18.00
CA GLU A 251 9.92 -0.43 17.48
C GLU A 251 9.39 -0.24 16.07
N LEU A 252 8.70 0.88 15.82
CA LEU A 252 8.24 1.24 14.48
C LEU A 252 9.43 1.66 13.62
N LYS A 253 9.80 0.82 12.65
CA LYS A 253 10.86 1.11 11.71
C LYS A 253 10.31 1.89 10.50
N LYS A 254 10.95 3.01 10.20
CA LYS A 254 10.58 3.84 9.03
C LYS A 254 10.99 3.21 7.70
N GLY A 255 11.90 2.25 7.73
CA GLY A 255 12.34 1.50 6.56
C GLY A 255 13.50 0.57 6.89
N PHE A 256 13.63 -0.50 6.12
CA PHE A 256 14.74 -1.45 6.18
C PHE A 256 15.02 -2.05 4.79
N PRO A 257 16.25 -2.51 4.52
CA PRO A 257 16.58 -3.20 3.28
C PRO A 257 15.76 -4.46 3.07
N ALA A 258 15.33 -4.73 1.84
CA ALA A 258 14.52 -5.91 1.53
C ALA A 258 15.22 -7.24 1.90
N VAL A 259 16.54 -7.29 1.81
CA VAL A 259 17.33 -8.45 2.24
C VAL A 259 17.18 -8.75 3.73
N ASN A 260 16.81 -7.76 4.53
CA ASN A 260 16.60 -7.87 5.96
C ASN A 260 15.14 -8.19 6.34
N ILE A 261 14.25 -8.39 5.37
CA ILE A 261 12.83 -8.68 5.64
C ILE A 261 12.64 -9.99 6.42
N THR A 262 13.60 -10.91 6.27
CA THR A 262 13.63 -12.19 7.00
C THR A 262 14.54 -12.16 8.22
N SER A 263 15.12 -11.01 8.59
CA SER A 263 15.95 -10.87 9.78
C SER A 263 15.10 -10.94 11.05
N PRO A 264 15.58 -11.56 12.13
CA PRO A 264 14.90 -11.57 13.43
C PRO A 264 14.50 -10.18 13.93
N ASP A 265 15.37 -9.19 13.71
CA ASP A 265 15.16 -7.80 14.15
C ASP A 265 14.04 -7.07 13.42
N ASN A 266 13.57 -7.61 12.30
CA ASN A 266 12.50 -7.04 11.47
C ASN A 266 11.27 -7.95 11.40
N PHE A 267 11.25 -9.02 12.20
CA PHE A 267 10.18 -10.01 12.20
C PHE A 267 8.91 -9.52 12.92
N ILE A 268 9.03 -8.52 13.76
CA ILE A 268 7.93 -7.95 14.56
C ILE A 268 7.39 -6.69 13.92
#